data_71fc1d79781dd8ca6453dc01d439fa14
#
_entry.id   71fc1d79781dd8ca6453dc01d439fa14
#
_cell.length_a   1.000
_cell.length_b   1.000
_cell.length_c   1.000
_cell.angle_alpha   90.00
_cell.angle_beta   90.00
_cell.angle_gamma   90.00
#
_symmetry.space_group_name_H-M   'P 1'
#
loop_
_entity.id
_entity.type
_entity.pdbx_description
1 polymer ?
#
loop_
_entity_poly.entity_id
_entity_poly.type
_entity_poly.pdbx_seq_one_letter_code
_entity_poly.pdbx_strand_id
1 'polypeptide(L)'
;MKKQVLVLSLLMATLAAGSTFAAGPKTLRIGTDPTYAPFEMKNAQGQLVGFDIDLANEICKRMETKCTFVESDFDALIPSLKAKKIDAIISSLSITEKRQQEIAFSEKLYAANSRLIAPKGSKIQPTLESLKGKTIGLLQGTTQETYANDNWRPKGITVTPYANQDLVYQDLTAGRIDAAFQDEVAASEGFLKQPAGKDYAFAGPAVKDEKIFGVGTGMGMRKDDPALKAAIDKAFDEMRKDGTYDKLAKKYFDFDVYGG
;
A
#
# COMPACT_ATOMS: atom_id res chain seq x y z
N MET A 1 36.54 24.30 -75.81
CA MET A 1 35.13 24.03 -75.28
C MET A 1 35.28 23.01 -74.15
N LYS A 2 35.28 23.46 -72.87
CA LYS A 2 35.51 22.61 -71.71
C LYS A 2 34.16 22.29 -71.11
N LYS A 3 33.79 21.01 -71.04
CA LYS A 3 32.58 20.51 -70.34
C LYS A 3 32.92 20.34 -68.85
N GLN A 4 32.28 21.12 -68.01
CA GLN A 4 32.32 20.92 -66.57
C GLN A 4 31.23 19.91 -66.18
N VAL A 5 31.67 18.83 -65.52
CA VAL A 5 30.78 17.85 -64.88
C VAL A 5 30.60 18.25 -63.43
N LEU A 6 29.37 18.59 -63.08
CA LEU A 6 28.99 18.92 -61.70
C LEU A 6 28.62 17.59 -60.96
N VAL A 7 29.44 17.20 -59.99
CA VAL A 7 29.15 16.04 -59.13
C VAL A 7 28.39 16.56 -57.92
N LEU A 8 27.11 16.18 -57.84
CA LEU A 8 26.20 16.51 -56.71
C LEU A 8 26.37 15.44 -55.64
N SER A 9 27.13 15.76 -54.58
CA SER A 9 27.27 14.87 -53.42
C SER A 9 26.06 14.99 -52.50
N LEU A 10 25.22 13.95 -52.46
CA LEU A 10 24.06 13.85 -51.58
C LEU A 10 24.52 13.40 -50.18
N LEU A 11 24.62 14.33 -49.23
CA LEU A 11 24.88 14.02 -47.83
C LEU A 11 23.58 13.47 -47.19
N MET A 12 23.48 12.16 -46.96
CA MET A 12 22.45 11.56 -46.13
C MET A 12 22.80 11.85 -44.66
N ALA A 13 22.10 12.81 -44.05
CA ALA A 13 22.08 13.01 -42.62
C ALA A 13 21.14 11.96 -41.97
N THR A 14 21.71 10.92 -41.41
CA THR A 14 20.96 9.97 -40.54
C THR A 14 20.63 10.67 -39.23
N LEU A 15 19.35 11.10 -39.07
CA LEU A 15 18.82 11.49 -37.77
C LEU A 15 18.73 10.23 -36.89
N ALA A 16 19.71 10.05 -36.02
CA ALA A 16 19.59 9.16 -34.88
C ALA A 16 18.56 9.78 -33.94
N ALA A 17 17.31 9.32 -34.00
CA ALA A 17 16.30 9.60 -33.00
C ALA A 17 16.73 8.92 -31.70
N GLY A 18 17.55 9.61 -30.91
CA GLY A 18 17.84 9.22 -29.53
C GLY A 18 16.53 9.26 -28.75
N SER A 19 16.04 8.11 -28.35
CA SER A 19 14.96 8.02 -27.35
C SER A 19 15.49 8.66 -26.07
N THR A 20 15.15 9.93 -25.84
CA THR A 20 15.34 10.57 -24.55
C THR A 20 14.37 9.88 -23.59
N PHE A 21 14.89 8.89 -22.85
CA PHE A 21 14.22 8.48 -21.63
C PHE A 21 14.06 9.73 -20.78
N ALA A 22 12.82 10.18 -20.62
CA ALA A 22 12.54 11.26 -19.69
C ALA A 22 13.05 10.81 -18.31
N ALA A 23 14.09 11.48 -17.82
CA ALA A 23 14.56 11.27 -16.46
C ALA A 23 13.35 11.46 -15.55
N GLY A 24 13.08 10.49 -14.65
CA GLY A 24 12.02 10.58 -13.68
C GLY A 24 12.14 11.86 -12.84
N PRO A 25 11.12 12.26 -12.11
CA PRO A 25 11.16 13.47 -11.29
C PRO A 25 12.37 13.42 -10.36
N LYS A 26 13.15 14.49 -10.28
CA LYS A 26 14.33 14.59 -9.38
C LYS A 26 13.99 14.32 -7.92
N THR A 27 12.72 14.44 -7.54
CA THR A 27 12.17 14.15 -6.22
C THR A 27 10.78 13.57 -6.41
N LEU A 28 10.53 12.40 -5.81
CA LEU A 28 9.22 11.74 -5.79
C LEU A 28 8.58 11.97 -4.42
N ARG A 29 7.44 12.66 -4.38
CA ARG A 29 6.65 12.88 -3.17
C ARG A 29 5.72 11.70 -2.98
N ILE A 30 5.92 10.93 -1.91
CA ILE A 30 5.18 9.71 -1.61
C ILE A 30 4.29 9.93 -0.40
N GLY A 31 2.97 9.76 -0.57
CA GLY A 31 2.00 9.78 0.52
C GLY A 31 1.99 8.47 1.28
N THR A 32 1.91 8.53 2.62
CA THR A 32 1.85 7.38 3.51
C THR A 32 1.11 7.74 4.81
N ASP A 33 0.42 6.77 5.41
CA ASP A 33 -0.18 6.87 6.75
C ASP A 33 0.75 6.16 7.75
N PRO A 34 1.48 6.89 8.62
CA PRO A 34 2.51 6.29 9.47
C PRO A 34 1.97 5.58 10.72
N THR A 35 0.80 4.97 10.64
CA THR A 35 0.14 4.27 11.77
C THR A 35 -0.11 2.78 11.50
N TYR A 36 0.56 2.22 10.48
CA TYR A 36 0.28 0.85 10.02
C TYR A 36 1.50 -0.07 10.11
N ALA A 37 2.00 -0.27 11.34
CA ALA A 37 3.12 -1.19 11.59
C ALA A 37 2.81 -2.63 11.11
N PRO A 38 3.78 -3.36 10.56
CA PRO A 38 5.20 -3.03 10.38
C PRO A 38 5.51 -2.40 9.01
N PHE A 39 4.48 -2.04 8.22
CA PHE A 39 4.64 -1.53 6.87
C PHE A 39 5.11 -0.07 6.85
N GLU A 40 4.43 0.81 7.58
CA GLU A 40 4.77 2.22 7.74
C GLU A 40 4.43 2.70 9.15
N MET A 41 5.43 3.19 9.86
CA MET A 41 5.28 3.65 11.24
C MET A 41 6.35 4.66 11.61
N LYS A 42 6.21 5.31 12.77
CA LYS A 42 7.26 6.10 13.38
C LYS A 42 8.02 5.29 14.44
N ASN A 43 9.35 5.34 14.37
CA ASN A 43 10.17 4.82 15.45
C ASN A 43 10.18 5.78 16.64
N ALA A 44 10.88 5.40 17.73
CA ALA A 44 10.98 6.21 18.95
C ALA A 44 11.63 7.60 18.75
N GLN A 45 12.36 7.78 17.65
CA GLN A 45 12.97 9.05 17.25
C GLN A 45 12.09 9.87 16.31
N GLY A 46 10.85 9.42 16.04
CA GLY A 46 9.90 10.08 15.14
C GLY A 46 10.22 9.92 13.66
N GLN A 47 11.15 9.04 13.29
CA GLN A 47 11.51 8.77 11.90
C GLN A 47 10.54 7.77 11.29
N LEU A 48 10.18 7.97 10.02
CA LEU A 48 9.43 6.99 9.23
C LEU A 48 10.28 5.77 8.96
N VAL A 49 9.74 4.61 9.31
CA VAL A 49 10.36 3.29 9.13
C VAL A 49 9.28 2.28 8.77
N GLY A 50 9.70 1.12 8.26
CA GLY A 50 8.79 0.03 7.93
C GLY A 50 9.07 -0.56 6.56
N PHE A 51 8.39 -1.64 6.25
CA PHE A 51 8.61 -2.39 5.02
C PHE A 51 8.31 -1.56 3.77
N ASP A 52 7.19 -0.84 3.75
CA ASP A 52 6.79 0.05 2.66
C ASP A 52 7.79 1.20 2.48
N ILE A 53 8.31 1.73 3.59
CA ILE A 53 9.31 2.79 3.57
C ILE A 53 10.64 2.30 2.98
N ASP A 54 11.07 1.09 3.38
CA ASP A 54 12.28 0.47 2.84
C ASP A 54 12.12 0.13 1.35
N LEU A 55 10.94 -0.40 0.94
CA LEU A 55 10.64 -0.67 -0.47
C LEU A 55 10.68 0.62 -1.31
N ALA A 56 10.01 1.67 -0.84
CA ALA A 56 9.99 2.95 -1.56
C ALA A 56 11.38 3.55 -1.71
N ASN A 57 12.19 3.51 -0.66
CA ASN A 57 13.56 4.02 -0.69
C ASN A 57 14.43 3.25 -1.69
N GLU A 58 14.34 1.93 -1.73
CA GLU A 58 15.10 1.11 -2.70
C GLU A 58 14.61 1.31 -4.13
N ILE A 59 13.28 1.42 -4.35
CA ILE A 59 12.68 1.76 -5.65
C ILE A 59 13.22 3.12 -6.12
N CYS A 60 13.15 4.17 -5.28
CA CYS A 60 13.65 5.49 -5.62
C CYS A 60 15.16 5.50 -5.93
N LYS A 61 15.95 4.73 -5.18
CA LYS A 61 17.39 4.58 -5.40
C LYS A 61 17.68 4.00 -6.79
N ARG A 62 16.95 2.95 -7.20
CA ARG A 62 17.08 2.34 -8.54
C ARG A 62 16.61 3.26 -9.67
N MET A 63 15.64 4.10 -9.38
CA MET A 63 15.18 5.15 -10.30
C MET A 63 16.09 6.39 -10.33
N GLU A 64 17.19 6.41 -9.58
CA GLU A 64 18.07 7.57 -9.40
C GLU A 64 17.30 8.83 -8.97
N THR A 65 16.27 8.65 -8.14
CA THR A 65 15.33 9.69 -7.71
C THR A 65 15.32 9.75 -6.17
N LYS A 66 15.17 10.95 -5.61
CA LYS A 66 15.03 11.13 -4.16
C LYS A 66 13.58 10.93 -3.74
N CYS A 67 13.30 10.00 -2.83
CA CYS A 67 12.02 9.93 -2.15
C CYS A 67 11.90 11.04 -1.09
N THR A 68 10.70 11.62 -1.00
CA THR A 68 10.25 12.44 0.14
C THR A 68 8.88 11.95 0.56
N PHE A 69 8.67 11.70 1.85
CA PHE A 69 7.40 11.20 2.36
C PHE A 69 6.54 12.36 2.84
N VAL A 70 5.24 12.27 2.51
CA VAL A 70 4.19 13.19 2.93
C VAL A 70 3.21 12.38 3.77
N GLU A 71 3.21 12.63 5.08
CA GLU A 71 2.33 11.96 6.01
C GLU A 71 0.90 12.49 5.88
N SER A 72 -0.07 11.59 5.92
CA SER A 72 -1.50 11.92 5.81
C SER A 72 -2.34 10.78 6.32
N ASP A 73 -3.56 11.04 6.76
CA ASP A 73 -4.55 10.00 7.03
C ASP A 73 -4.81 9.19 5.76
N PHE A 74 -5.06 7.89 5.93
CA PHE A 74 -5.15 6.92 4.82
C PHE A 74 -6.21 7.31 3.78
N ASP A 75 -7.39 7.73 4.21
CA ASP A 75 -8.50 8.12 3.33
C ASP A 75 -8.23 9.38 2.50
N ALA A 76 -7.28 10.22 2.94
CA ALA A 76 -6.86 11.43 2.23
C ALA A 76 -5.77 11.18 1.16
N LEU A 77 -5.17 9.98 1.09
CA LEU A 77 -4.05 9.70 0.18
C LEU A 77 -4.46 9.77 -1.29
N ILE A 78 -5.53 9.07 -1.71
CA ILE A 78 -6.02 9.12 -3.11
C ILE A 78 -6.48 10.53 -3.50
N PRO A 79 -7.28 11.26 -2.71
CA PRO A 79 -7.56 12.68 -2.97
C PRO A 79 -6.30 13.54 -3.13
N SER A 80 -5.29 13.36 -2.29
CA SER A 80 -4.02 14.12 -2.35
C SER A 80 -3.23 13.80 -3.63
N LEU A 81 -3.23 12.55 -4.08
CA LEU A 81 -2.62 12.13 -5.34
C LEU A 81 -3.30 12.78 -6.54
N LYS A 82 -4.64 12.76 -6.57
CA LYS A 82 -5.46 13.40 -7.63
C LYS A 82 -5.28 14.91 -7.66
N ALA A 83 -5.12 15.54 -6.49
CA ALA A 83 -4.84 16.96 -6.34
C ALA A 83 -3.37 17.35 -6.61
N LYS A 84 -2.52 16.38 -7.02
CA LYS A 84 -1.08 16.57 -7.31
C LYS A 84 -0.26 17.09 -6.11
N LYS A 85 -0.75 16.89 -4.89
CA LYS A 85 -0.01 17.18 -3.65
C LYS A 85 1.11 16.17 -3.42
N ILE A 86 0.89 14.94 -3.85
CA ILE A 86 1.85 13.82 -3.87
C ILE A 86 1.92 13.23 -5.29
N ASP A 87 2.95 12.46 -5.58
CA ASP A 87 3.20 11.85 -6.89
C ASP A 87 2.93 10.36 -6.89
N ALA A 88 3.11 9.70 -5.75
CA ALA A 88 2.79 8.29 -5.53
C ALA A 88 2.24 8.08 -4.12
N ILE A 89 1.66 6.91 -3.89
CA ILE A 89 1.21 6.42 -2.57
C ILE A 89 1.91 5.10 -2.30
N ILE A 90 2.48 4.94 -1.11
CA ILE A 90 2.85 3.65 -0.53
C ILE A 90 2.35 3.63 0.91
N SER A 91 1.36 2.80 1.19
CA SER A 91 0.68 2.74 2.48
C SER A 91 -0.24 1.52 2.55
N SER A 92 0.32 0.34 2.36
CA SER A 92 -0.44 -0.92 2.32
C SER A 92 -1.69 -0.85 1.44
N LEU A 93 -1.59 -0.07 0.33
CA LEU A 93 -2.74 0.29 -0.51
C LEU A 93 -3.18 -0.90 -1.39
N SER A 94 -4.30 -1.53 -1.06
CA SER A 94 -4.87 -2.66 -1.81
C SER A 94 -5.21 -2.28 -3.26
N ILE A 95 -4.80 -3.11 -4.21
CA ILE A 95 -5.12 -3.02 -5.63
C ILE A 95 -6.54 -3.54 -5.84
N THR A 96 -7.53 -2.66 -5.95
CA THR A 96 -8.92 -3.01 -6.19
C THR A 96 -9.43 -2.40 -7.49
N GLU A 97 -10.43 -3.03 -8.13
CA GLU A 97 -11.05 -2.48 -9.34
C GLU A 97 -11.59 -1.05 -9.12
N LYS A 98 -12.21 -0.81 -7.96
CA LYS A 98 -12.74 0.52 -7.60
C LYS A 98 -11.64 1.58 -7.59
N ARG A 99 -10.50 1.29 -6.95
CA ARG A 99 -9.36 2.22 -6.91
C ARG A 99 -8.68 2.35 -8.28
N GLN A 100 -8.60 1.26 -9.06
CA GLN A 100 -8.07 1.28 -10.42
C GLN A 100 -8.92 2.13 -11.40
N GLN A 101 -10.20 2.36 -11.10
CA GLN A 101 -10.98 3.34 -11.86
C GLN A 101 -10.50 4.78 -11.66
N GLU A 102 -9.90 5.09 -10.52
CA GLU A 102 -9.46 6.44 -10.16
C GLU A 102 -7.96 6.69 -10.37
N ILE A 103 -7.13 5.71 -10.05
CA ILE A 103 -5.66 5.80 -10.08
C ILE A 103 -5.02 4.60 -10.79
N ALA A 104 -3.76 4.70 -11.16
CA ALA A 104 -2.94 3.58 -11.61
C ALA A 104 -2.22 2.94 -10.42
N PHE A 105 -1.82 1.67 -10.60
CA PHE A 105 -1.04 0.91 -9.63
C PHE A 105 0.22 0.34 -10.26
N SER A 106 1.26 0.16 -9.45
CA SER A 106 2.38 -0.72 -9.77
C SER A 106 1.90 -2.17 -9.88
N GLU A 107 2.82 -3.07 -10.21
CA GLU A 107 2.64 -4.49 -9.93
C GLU A 107 2.42 -4.73 -8.43
N LYS A 108 1.88 -5.92 -8.10
CA LYS A 108 1.69 -6.33 -6.70
C LYS A 108 3.04 -6.34 -5.96
N LEU A 109 3.10 -5.65 -4.84
CA LEU A 109 4.28 -5.64 -3.96
C LEU A 109 4.25 -6.78 -2.94
N TYR A 110 3.07 -7.08 -2.39
CA TYR A 110 2.85 -8.18 -1.44
C TYR A 110 1.38 -8.56 -1.33
N ALA A 111 1.11 -9.71 -0.70
CA ALA A 111 -0.25 -10.18 -0.44
C ALA A 111 -0.87 -9.44 0.76
N ALA A 112 -2.21 -9.41 0.79
CA ALA A 112 -2.98 -8.86 1.90
C ALA A 112 -4.21 -9.74 2.17
N ASN A 113 -4.42 -10.09 3.45
CA ASN A 113 -5.61 -10.77 3.93
C ASN A 113 -6.27 -9.91 5.00
N SER A 114 -7.59 -10.06 5.19
CA SER A 114 -8.32 -9.30 6.20
C SER A 114 -8.82 -10.21 7.30
N ARG A 115 -8.58 -9.83 8.56
CA ARG A 115 -9.00 -10.61 9.74
C ARG A 115 -9.55 -9.72 10.86
N LEU A 116 -10.41 -10.32 11.67
CA LEU A 116 -10.79 -9.76 12.96
C LEU A 116 -9.77 -10.11 14.04
N ILE A 117 -9.52 -9.18 14.95
CA ILE A 117 -8.89 -9.43 16.24
C ILE A 117 -9.87 -9.06 17.36
N ALA A 118 -9.84 -9.82 18.44
CA ALA A 118 -10.69 -9.62 19.61
C ALA A 118 -10.00 -10.12 20.88
N PRO A 119 -10.52 -9.85 22.09
CA PRO A 119 -9.98 -10.41 23.33
C PRO A 119 -9.88 -11.94 23.28
N LYS A 120 -8.80 -12.49 23.81
CA LYS A 120 -8.59 -13.94 23.94
C LYS A 120 -9.77 -14.58 24.71
N GLY A 121 -10.22 -15.72 24.23
CA GLY A 121 -11.36 -16.42 24.83
C GLY A 121 -12.74 -15.84 24.45
N SER A 122 -12.79 -14.71 23.70
CA SER A 122 -14.04 -14.26 23.11
C SER A 122 -14.55 -15.30 22.09
N LYS A 123 -15.88 -15.36 21.92
CA LYS A 123 -16.50 -16.23 20.89
C LYS A 123 -16.76 -15.49 19.58
N ILE A 124 -16.15 -14.33 19.39
CA ILE A 124 -16.34 -13.50 18.20
C ILE A 124 -15.78 -14.21 16.98
N GLN A 125 -16.60 -14.25 15.92
CA GLN A 125 -16.28 -14.80 14.60
C GLN A 125 -16.75 -13.81 13.53
N PRO A 126 -16.17 -13.82 12.31
CA PRO A 126 -16.59 -12.90 11.24
C PRO A 126 -17.93 -13.35 10.58
N THR A 127 -18.90 -13.70 11.40
CA THR A 127 -20.25 -14.12 10.96
C THR A 127 -21.30 -13.15 11.48
N LEU A 128 -22.36 -12.93 10.72
CA LEU A 128 -23.44 -12.01 11.08
C LEU A 128 -24.05 -12.34 12.45
N GLU A 129 -24.22 -13.63 12.76
CA GLU A 129 -24.75 -14.08 14.04
C GLU A 129 -23.84 -13.70 15.19
N SER A 130 -22.54 -13.96 15.07
CA SER A 130 -21.54 -13.67 16.11
C SER A 130 -21.32 -12.17 16.32
N LEU A 131 -21.44 -11.36 15.26
CA LEU A 131 -21.23 -9.92 15.31
C LEU A 131 -22.47 -9.12 15.71
N LYS A 132 -23.63 -9.76 15.85
CA LYS A 132 -24.87 -9.08 16.27
C LYS A 132 -24.69 -8.43 17.64
N GLY A 133 -25.00 -7.12 17.71
CA GLY A 133 -24.86 -6.33 18.95
C GLY A 133 -23.39 -6.01 19.31
N LYS A 134 -22.42 -6.28 18.40
CA LYS A 134 -21.01 -5.95 18.55
C LYS A 134 -20.65 -4.67 17.84
N THR A 135 -19.63 -3.98 18.35
CA THR A 135 -19.01 -2.80 17.73
C THR A 135 -17.66 -3.19 17.16
N ILE A 136 -17.51 -2.99 15.85
CA ILE A 136 -16.30 -3.33 15.11
C ILE A 136 -15.59 -2.04 14.72
N GLY A 137 -14.35 -1.85 15.20
CA GLY A 137 -13.49 -0.75 14.81
C GLY A 137 -12.64 -1.11 13.58
N LEU A 138 -12.37 -0.12 12.74
CA LEU A 138 -11.54 -0.26 11.55
C LEU A 138 -10.98 1.08 11.09
N LEU A 139 -9.94 1.04 10.27
CA LEU A 139 -9.36 2.24 9.67
C LEU A 139 -10.23 2.74 8.51
N GLN A 140 -10.53 4.04 8.53
CA GLN A 140 -11.33 4.72 7.50
C GLN A 140 -10.66 4.67 6.12
N GLY A 141 -11.46 4.58 5.04
CA GLY A 141 -10.98 4.55 3.66
C GLY A 141 -10.43 3.19 3.20
N THR A 142 -10.40 2.19 4.09
CA THR A 142 -9.87 0.85 3.79
C THR A 142 -10.87 -0.05 3.05
N THR A 143 -10.37 -1.14 2.50
CA THR A 143 -11.21 -2.20 1.94
C THR A 143 -12.01 -2.91 3.02
N GLN A 144 -11.49 -2.96 4.24
CA GLN A 144 -12.20 -3.49 5.41
C GLN A 144 -13.42 -2.63 5.75
N GLU A 145 -13.30 -1.31 5.67
CA GLU A 145 -14.45 -0.41 5.84
C GLU A 145 -15.49 -0.63 4.73
N THR A 146 -15.04 -0.73 3.48
CA THR A 146 -15.96 -1.03 2.36
C THR A 146 -16.72 -2.33 2.62
N TYR A 147 -16.01 -3.41 2.98
CA TYR A 147 -16.64 -4.70 3.27
C TYR A 147 -17.64 -4.62 4.41
N ALA A 148 -17.27 -3.97 5.52
CA ALA A 148 -18.12 -3.83 6.68
C ALA A 148 -19.37 -2.97 6.40
N ASN A 149 -19.23 -1.91 5.60
CA ASN A 149 -20.35 -1.07 5.17
C ASN A 149 -21.34 -1.81 4.26
N ASP A 150 -20.82 -2.68 3.36
CA ASP A 150 -21.65 -3.40 2.41
C ASP A 150 -22.30 -4.65 3.04
N ASN A 151 -21.59 -5.36 3.93
CA ASN A 151 -22.00 -6.67 4.41
C ASN A 151 -22.48 -6.71 5.86
N TRP A 152 -21.95 -5.84 6.75
CA TRP A 152 -22.24 -5.89 8.19
C TRP A 152 -23.20 -4.79 8.64
N ARG A 153 -22.93 -3.53 8.27
CA ARG A 153 -23.78 -2.39 8.68
C ARG A 153 -25.25 -2.54 8.29
N PRO A 154 -25.61 -2.99 7.06
CA PRO A 154 -27.02 -3.21 6.68
C PRO A 154 -27.71 -4.32 7.47
N LYS A 155 -26.94 -5.17 8.17
CA LYS A 155 -27.43 -6.25 9.02
C LYS A 155 -27.47 -5.87 10.50
N GLY A 156 -27.30 -4.59 10.84
CA GLY A 156 -27.40 -4.06 12.20
C GLY A 156 -26.15 -4.24 13.06
N ILE A 157 -24.98 -4.52 12.46
CA ILE A 157 -23.69 -4.54 13.15
C ILE A 157 -23.16 -3.12 13.22
N THR A 158 -22.72 -2.68 14.40
CA THR A 158 -22.13 -1.37 14.59
C THR A 158 -20.71 -1.36 14.04
N VAL A 159 -20.43 -0.45 13.11
CA VAL A 159 -19.11 -0.27 12.49
C VAL A 159 -18.63 1.14 12.80
N THR A 160 -17.47 1.25 13.45
CA THR A 160 -16.85 2.52 13.84
C THR A 160 -15.56 2.73 13.06
N PRO A 161 -15.53 3.65 12.08
CA PRO A 161 -14.31 4.02 11.39
C PRO A 161 -13.48 4.99 12.25
N TYR A 162 -12.16 4.86 12.15
CA TYR A 162 -11.16 5.69 12.83
C TYR A 162 -10.22 6.33 11.81
N ALA A 163 -9.74 7.53 12.11
CA ALA A 163 -8.81 8.25 11.25
C ALA A 163 -7.44 7.57 11.11
N ASN A 164 -7.00 6.81 12.14
CA ASN A 164 -5.75 6.06 12.10
C ASN A 164 -5.88 4.75 12.89
N GLN A 165 -4.94 3.81 12.63
CA GLN A 165 -4.97 2.47 13.21
C GLN A 165 -4.67 2.46 14.70
N ASP A 166 -3.87 3.39 15.20
CA ASP A 166 -3.55 3.48 16.63
C ASP A 166 -4.79 3.75 17.48
N LEU A 167 -5.71 4.58 16.98
CA LEU A 167 -7.00 4.85 17.65
C LEU A 167 -7.89 3.60 17.70
N VAL A 168 -7.86 2.75 16.65
CA VAL A 168 -8.57 1.45 16.67
C VAL A 168 -8.03 0.59 17.82
N TYR A 169 -6.71 0.49 17.96
CA TYR A 169 -6.09 -0.30 19.03
C TYR A 169 -6.33 0.29 20.42
N GLN A 170 -6.32 1.61 20.56
CA GLN A 170 -6.65 2.29 21.83
C GLN A 170 -8.07 1.98 22.26
N ASP A 171 -9.04 2.03 21.35
CA ASP A 171 -10.44 1.76 21.66
C ASP A 171 -10.69 0.27 21.89
N LEU A 172 -9.99 -0.61 21.18
CA LEU A 172 -10.04 -2.04 21.42
C LEU A 172 -9.50 -2.38 22.81
N THR A 173 -8.35 -1.85 23.20
CA THR A 173 -7.72 -2.12 24.50
C THR A 173 -8.49 -1.49 25.66
N ALA A 174 -9.18 -0.38 25.42
CA ALA A 174 -10.07 0.25 26.39
C ALA A 174 -11.48 -0.40 26.47
N GLY A 175 -11.77 -1.41 25.65
CA GLY A 175 -13.06 -2.09 25.60
C GLY A 175 -14.21 -1.23 25.05
N ARG A 176 -13.90 -0.16 24.32
CA ARG A 176 -14.90 0.69 23.64
C ARG A 176 -15.43 0.08 22.35
N ILE A 177 -14.65 -0.82 21.74
CA ILE A 177 -15.07 -1.69 20.63
C ILE A 177 -14.82 -3.14 21.01
N ASP A 178 -15.61 -4.06 20.45
CA ASP A 178 -15.55 -5.49 20.76
C ASP A 178 -14.48 -6.23 19.93
N ALA A 179 -14.21 -5.75 18.71
CA ALA A 179 -13.21 -6.31 17.80
C ALA A 179 -12.69 -5.24 16.83
N ALA A 180 -11.49 -5.47 16.28
CA ALA A 180 -10.95 -4.66 15.20
C ALA A 180 -10.84 -5.48 13.90
N PHE A 181 -11.13 -4.87 12.75
CA PHE A 181 -11.06 -5.51 11.45
C PHE A 181 -10.03 -4.82 10.56
N GLN A 182 -8.99 -5.55 10.17
CA GLN A 182 -7.83 -4.98 9.52
C GLN A 182 -7.03 -6.03 8.72
N ASP A 183 -5.91 -5.62 8.13
CA ASP A 183 -4.96 -6.53 7.50
C ASP A 183 -4.36 -7.52 8.51
N GLU A 184 -4.18 -8.79 8.07
CA GLU A 184 -3.70 -9.89 8.90
C GLU A 184 -2.27 -9.66 9.40
N VAL A 185 -1.39 -9.17 8.54
CA VAL A 185 0.02 -8.97 8.88
C VAL A 185 0.18 -7.77 9.80
N ALA A 186 -0.53 -6.67 9.52
CA ALA A 186 -0.56 -5.51 10.43
C ALA A 186 -1.11 -5.90 11.81
N ALA A 187 -2.17 -6.73 11.85
CA ALA A 187 -2.70 -7.25 13.11
C ALA A 187 -1.67 -8.10 13.86
N SER A 188 -1.00 -9.05 13.16
CA SER A 188 -0.03 -9.95 13.76
C SER A 188 1.20 -9.22 14.29
N GLU A 189 1.90 -8.54 13.38
CA GLU A 189 3.21 -7.95 13.68
C GLU A 189 3.08 -6.60 14.41
N GLY A 190 2.11 -5.78 13.99
CA GLY A 190 1.90 -4.45 14.54
C GLY A 190 1.19 -4.42 15.90
N PHE A 191 0.40 -5.45 16.24
CA PHE A 191 -0.37 -5.44 17.48
C PHE A 191 -0.26 -6.74 18.28
N LEU A 192 -0.64 -7.92 17.74
CA LEU A 192 -0.75 -9.15 18.54
C LEU A 192 0.60 -9.60 19.14
N LYS A 193 1.70 -9.39 18.43
CA LYS A 193 3.07 -9.68 18.91
C LYS A 193 3.62 -8.57 19.82
N GLN A 194 2.91 -7.44 19.97
CA GLN A 194 3.32 -6.34 20.83
C GLN A 194 2.76 -6.50 22.26
N PRO A 195 3.35 -5.85 23.28
CA PRO A 195 2.87 -5.93 24.66
C PRO A 195 1.39 -5.58 24.82
N ALA A 196 0.87 -4.59 24.07
CA ALA A 196 -0.53 -4.18 24.09
C ALA A 196 -1.48 -5.25 23.56
N GLY A 197 -1.03 -6.10 22.63
CA GLY A 197 -1.81 -7.16 22.01
C GLY A 197 -1.82 -8.50 22.77
N LYS A 198 -1.09 -8.62 23.88
CA LYS A 198 -0.89 -9.90 24.60
C LYS A 198 -2.18 -10.62 24.99
N ASP A 199 -3.26 -9.85 25.27
CA ASP A 199 -4.55 -10.38 25.70
C ASP A 199 -5.55 -10.51 24.53
N TYR A 200 -5.09 -10.36 23.29
CA TYR A 200 -5.87 -10.41 22.05
C TYR A 200 -5.41 -11.55 21.15
N ALA A 201 -6.29 -11.96 20.24
CA ALA A 201 -6.01 -12.99 19.24
C ALA A 201 -6.85 -12.77 17.99
N PHE A 202 -6.51 -13.45 16.91
CA PHE A 202 -7.39 -13.54 15.76
C PHE A 202 -8.73 -14.17 16.13
N ALA A 203 -9.81 -13.53 15.69
CA ALA A 203 -11.19 -13.94 15.94
C ALA A 203 -11.76 -14.60 14.67
N GLY A 204 -11.56 -15.89 14.54
CA GLY A 204 -12.00 -16.69 13.41
C GLY A 204 -11.07 -16.65 12.18
N PRO A 205 -11.52 -17.20 11.04
CA PRO A 205 -10.76 -17.25 9.80
C PRO A 205 -10.63 -15.88 9.15
N ALA A 206 -9.75 -15.81 8.13
CA ALA A 206 -9.67 -14.64 7.26
C ALA A 206 -11.00 -14.43 6.51
N VAL A 207 -11.40 -13.18 6.41
CA VAL A 207 -12.55 -12.77 5.60
C VAL A 207 -12.08 -12.63 4.15
N LYS A 208 -12.77 -13.30 3.24
CA LYS A 208 -12.41 -13.36 1.82
C LYS A 208 -13.49 -12.73 0.98
N ASP A 209 -13.11 -11.77 0.16
CA ASP A 209 -13.90 -11.17 -0.91
C ASP A 209 -12.92 -10.48 -1.86
N GLU A 210 -12.49 -11.18 -2.91
CA GLU A 210 -11.48 -10.66 -3.84
C GLU A 210 -11.92 -9.38 -4.54
N LYS A 211 -13.23 -9.24 -4.81
CA LYS A 211 -13.79 -8.04 -5.43
C LYS A 211 -13.60 -6.80 -4.55
N ILE A 212 -13.71 -6.96 -3.23
CA ILE A 212 -13.59 -5.86 -2.28
C ILE A 212 -12.13 -5.68 -1.83
N PHE A 213 -11.45 -6.77 -1.43
CA PHE A 213 -10.10 -6.70 -0.87
C PHE A 213 -9.01 -6.59 -1.95
N GLY A 214 -9.32 -7.00 -3.21
CA GLY A 214 -8.38 -6.95 -4.33
C GLY A 214 -7.37 -8.09 -4.33
N VAL A 215 -6.29 -7.90 -5.10
CA VAL A 215 -5.31 -8.96 -5.40
C VAL A 215 -3.97 -8.82 -4.63
N GLY A 216 -3.93 -7.95 -3.65
CA GLY A 216 -2.74 -7.59 -2.88
C GLY A 216 -2.54 -6.07 -2.86
N THR A 217 -1.37 -5.61 -2.42
CA THR A 217 -1.03 -4.19 -2.30
C THR A 217 -0.08 -3.73 -3.39
N GLY A 218 -0.07 -2.45 -3.69
CA GLY A 218 0.83 -1.85 -4.67
C GLY A 218 1.01 -0.34 -4.44
N MET A 219 1.99 0.24 -5.11
CA MET A 219 2.11 1.70 -5.15
C MET A 219 1.02 2.29 -6.03
N GLY A 220 0.32 3.30 -5.50
CA GLY A 220 -0.65 4.09 -6.27
C GLY A 220 0.03 5.28 -6.96
N MET A 221 -0.40 5.61 -8.20
CA MET A 221 0.06 6.78 -8.94
C MET A 221 -1.04 7.30 -9.86
N ARG A 222 -0.86 8.50 -10.42
CA ARG A 222 -1.85 9.03 -11.37
C ARG A 222 -1.86 8.25 -12.68
N LYS A 223 -3.01 8.14 -13.31
CA LYS A 223 -3.18 7.45 -14.61
C LYS A 223 -2.50 8.18 -15.77
N ASP A 224 -2.29 9.48 -15.65
CA ASP A 224 -1.63 10.31 -16.65
C ASP A 224 -0.10 10.28 -16.56
N ASP A 225 0.47 9.40 -15.73
CA ASP A 225 1.92 9.23 -15.57
C ASP A 225 2.36 7.75 -15.82
N PRO A 226 2.19 7.23 -17.02
CA PRO A 226 2.61 5.86 -17.35
C PRO A 226 4.13 5.67 -17.28
N ALA A 227 4.91 6.74 -17.42
CA ALA A 227 6.36 6.68 -17.31
C ALA A 227 6.80 6.39 -15.88
N LEU A 228 6.16 7.02 -14.88
CA LEU A 228 6.41 6.73 -13.46
C LEU A 228 6.05 5.28 -13.12
N LYS A 229 4.89 4.80 -13.61
CA LYS A 229 4.51 3.39 -13.43
C LYS A 229 5.57 2.45 -13.97
N ALA A 230 5.99 2.64 -15.22
CA ALA A 230 7.00 1.78 -15.86
C ALA A 230 8.34 1.80 -15.11
N ALA A 231 8.75 2.96 -14.57
CA ALA A 231 9.99 3.10 -13.81
C ALA A 231 9.91 2.37 -12.46
N ILE A 232 8.78 2.48 -11.74
CA ILE A 232 8.53 1.78 -10.47
C ILE A 232 8.50 0.27 -10.71
N ASP A 233 7.74 -0.22 -11.69
CA ASP A 233 7.61 -1.64 -12.00
C ASP A 233 8.98 -2.24 -12.38
N LYS A 234 9.76 -1.54 -13.21
CA LYS A 234 11.12 -1.96 -13.56
C LYS A 234 12.03 -2.05 -12.33
N ALA A 235 12.01 -1.05 -11.46
CA ALA A 235 12.82 -1.05 -10.25
C ALA A 235 12.42 -2.20 -9.32
N PHE A 236 11.13 -2.46 -9.18
CA PHE A 236 10.62 -3.57 -8.37
C PHE A 236 10.99 -4.94 -8.96
N ASP A 237 10.84 -5.11 -10.27
CA ASP A 237 11.27 -6.32 -10.99
C ASP A 237 12.76 -6.63 -10.77
N GLU A 238 13.61 -5.60 -10.83
CA GLU A 238 15.04 -5.74 -10.56
C GLU A 238 15.29 -6.19 -9.11
N MET A 239 14.56 -5.62 -8.13
CA MET A 239 14.64 -6.04 -6.72
C MET A 239 14.24 -7.52 -6.52
N ARG A 240 13.23 -7.98 -7.26
CA ARG A 240 12.80 -9.39 -7.22
C ARG A 240 13.86 -10.31 -7.82
N LYS A 241 14.46 -9.91 -8.95
CA LYS A 241 15.46 -10.71 -9.69
C LYS A 241 16.79 -10.86 -8.95
N ASP A 242 17.24 -9.81 -8.25
CA ASP A 242 18.53 -9.83 -7.55
C ASP A 242 18.44 -10.21 -6.07
N GLY A 243 17.22 -10.52 -5.57
CA GLY A 243 16.97 -10.95 -4.20
C GLY A 243 16.94 -9.80 -3.17
N THR A 244 17.00 -8.55 -3.60
CA THR A 244 16.93 -7.39 -2.68
C THR A 244 15.57 -7.32 -1.99
N TYR A 245 14.49 -7.64 -2.71
CA TYR A 245 13.15 -7.71 -2.12
C TYR A 245 13.11 -8.70 -0.95
N ASP A 246 13.58 -9.93 -1.17
CA ASP A 246 13.55 -10.98 -0.15
C ASP A 246 14.42 -10.63 1.06
N LYS A 247 15.55 -9.92 0.82
CA LYS A 247 16.40 -9.42 1.90
C LYS A 247 15.71 -8.33 2.72
N LEU A 248 14.94 -7.44 2.09
CA LEU A 248 14.14 -6.43 2.78
C LEU A 248 12.99 -7.08 3.55
N ALA A 249 12.24 -7.99 2.92
CA ALA A 249 11.11 -8.69 3.55
C ALA A 249 11.55 -9.44 4.83
N LYS A 250 12.69 -10.13 4.80
CA LYS A 250 13.24 -10.87 5.95
C LYS A 250 13.62 -10.01 7.15
N LYS A 251 13.69 -8.69 7.03
CA LYS A 251 13.87 -7.79 8.18
C LYS A 251 12.59 -7.67 9.02
N TYR A 252 11.44 -7.89 8.40
CA TYR A 252 10.12 -7.62 8.97
C TYR A 252 9.30 -8.90 9.16
N PHE A 253 9.52 -9.92 8.32
CA PHE A 253 8.69 -11.12 8.24
C PHE A 253 9.54 -12.39 8.25
N ASP A 254 9.05 -13.41 8.96
CA ASP A 254 9.59 -14.77 9.00
C ASP A 254 8.88 -15.74 8.02
N PHE A 255 8.00 -15.18 7.17
CA PHE A 255 7.23 -15.88 6.14
C PHE A 255 7.29 -15.14 4.80
N ASP A 256 6.82 -15.80 3.72
CA ASP A 256 6.74 -15.18 2.39
C ASP A 256 5.53 -14.22 2.32
N VAL A 257 5.80 -12.92 2.44
CA VAL A 257 4.76 -11.88 2.36
C VAL A 257 4.30 -11.62 0.92
N TYR A 258 5.08 -12.03 -0.10
CA TYR A 258 4.74 -11.82 -1.50
C TYR A 258 3.72 -12.86 -2.01
N GLY A 259 3.94 -14.13 -1.68
CA GLY A 259 3.11 -15.24 -2.19
C GLY A 259 1.73 -15.29 -1.54
N GLY A 260 1.65 -15.02 -0.26
CA GLY A 260 0.42 -15.07 0.54
C GLY A 260 0.09 -16.47 0.98
#